data_3d43e591c145c5c50194ef4661f88705
#
_entry.id   3d43e591c145c5c50194ef4661f88705
#
_cell.length_a   1.000
_cell.length_b   1.000
_cell.length_c   1.000
_cell.angle_alpha   90.00
_cell.angle_beta   90.00
_cell.angle_gamma   90.00
#
_symmetry.space_group_name_H-M   'P 1'
#
loop_
_entity.id
_entity.type
_entity.pdbx_description
1 polymer ?
#
loop_
_entity_poly.entity_id
_entity_poly.type
_entity_poly.pdbx_seq_one_letter_code
_entity_poly.pdbx_strand_id
1 'polypeptide(L)'
;MRDLKYVFSKSIKDTALALKKNGLAFILLCGLVSFLSSLASVFFASGLIANLGYIINYFIQILLLSVLAKIMNNMVVANRIPNRDFKYYLEHYFINIMNTFFVIYIIELIYQFASYYIIYGVSKLDLTKSRILSVTLLFIIEEMILGSWFEAVYIDDIGGLAAIKRALNFIKENFIPWTLISVPYLLLKTLSGGYLNGFLSVPMWARVLTSILMPVFMLLRGKAYLLLSRSTKRKRKFMMEYEN
;
A
#
# COMPACT_ATOMS: atom_id res chain seq x y z
N MET A 1 5.09 8.25 -24.89
CA MET A 1 4.20 7.08 -24.97
C MET A 1 4.93 5.73 -24.97
N ARG A 2 6.03 5.51 -25.74
CA ARG A 2 6.75 4.21 -25.78
C ARG A 2 7.27 3.75 -24.41
N ASP A 3 7.89 4.64 -23.62
CA ASP A 3 8.38 4.32 -22.26
C ASP A 3 7.26 3.85 -21.32
N LEU A 4 6.10 4.50 -21.38
CA LEU A 4 4.93 4.12 -20.58
C LEU A 4 4.44 2.71 -20.95
N LYS A 5 4.28 2.44 -22.25
CA LYS A 5 3.87 1.11 -22.73
C LYS A 5 4.85 0.03 -22.30
N TYR A 6 6.15 0.32 -22.33
CA TYR A 6 7.19 -0.60 -21.87
C TYR A 6 7.07 -0.90 -20.37
N VAL A 7 6.95 0.15 -19.54
CA VAL A 7 6.81 -0.03 -18.07
C VAL A 7 5.61 -0.91 -17.76
N PHE A 8 4.45 -0.65 -18.39
CA PHE A 8 3.25 -1.47 -18.21
C PHE A 8 3.45 -2.91 -18.65
N SER A 9 3.87 -3.12 -19.90
CA SER A 9 4.05 -4.44 -20.47
C SER A 9 5.05 -5.27 -19.68
N LYS A 10 6.19 -4.68 -19.30
CA LYS A 10 7.23 -5.34 -18.51
C LYS A 10 6.73 -5.69 -17.10
N SER A 11 6.10 -4.74 -16.41
CA SER A 11 5.58 -4.99 -15.06
C SER A 11 4.50 -6.07 -15.05
N ILE A 12 3.59 -6.10 -16.04
CA ILE A 12 2.57 -7.14 -16.17
C ILE A 12 3.24 -8.49 -16.45
N LYS A 13 4.19 -8.56 -17.39
CA LYS A 13 4.91 -9.79 -17.73
C LYS A 13 5.66 -10.35 -16.53
N ASP A 14 6.39 -9.52 -15.80
CA ASP A 14 7.15 -9.92 -14.62
C ASP A 14 6.23 -10.36 -13.47
N THR A 15 5.07 -9.71 -13.31
CA THR A 15 4.03 -10.12 -12.36
C THR A 15 3.44 -11.49 -12.73
N ALA A 16 3.08 -11.68 -13.99
CA ALA A 16 2.55 -12.95 -14.50
C ALA A 16 3.55 -14.10 -14.30
N LEU A 17 4.83 -13.86 -14.57
CA LEU A 17 5.90 -14.86 -14.34
C LEU A 17 6.04 -15.23 -12.84
N ALA A 18 5.98 -14.25 -11.95
CA ALA A 18 6.03 -14.49 -10.51
C ALA A 18 4.81 -15.29 -10.04
N LEU A 19 3.61 -14.93 -10.50
CA LEU A 19 2.36 -15.63 -10.17
C LEU A 19 2.31 -17.04 -10.76
N LYS A 20 2.80 -17.25 -11.97
CA LYS A 20 2.86 -18.60 -12.59
C LYS A 20 3.64 -19.58 -11.72
N LYS A 21 4.71 -19.10 -11.06
CA LYS A 21 5.58 -19.95 -10.24
C LYS A 21 5.03 -20.17 -8.81
N ASN A 22 4.48 -19.15 -8.17
CA ASN A 22 4.13 -19.19 -6.75
C ASN A 22 2.78 -18.49 -6.43
N GLY A 23 1.94 -18.23 -7.44
CA GLY A 23 0.77 -17.34 -7.30
C GLY A 23 -0.25 -17.81 -6.27
N LEU A 24 -0.60 -19.11 -6.27
CA LEU A 24 -1.58 -19.63 -5.32
C LEU A 24 -1.11 -19.44 -3.87
N ALA A 25 0.11 -19.86 -3.57
CA ALA A 25 0.65 -19.75 -2.22
C ALA A 25 0.86 -18.27 -1.80
N PHE A 26 1.23 -17.41 -2.74
CA PHE A 26 1.32 -15.97 -2.51
C PHE A 26 -0.03 -15.36 -2.14
N ILE A 27 -1.09 -15.63 -2.92
CA ILE A 27 -2.45 -15.14 -2.66
C ILE A 27 -2.97 -15.67 -1.32
N LEU A 28 -2.76 -16.95 -1.02
CA LEU A 28 -3.16 -17.55 0.25
C LEU A 28 -2.44 -16.92 1.45
N LEU A 29 -1.14 -16.67 1.36
CA LEU A 29 -0.37 -16.02 2.43
C LEU A 29 -0.82 -14.57 2.64
N CYS A 30 -1.03 -13.80 1.58
CA CYS A 30 -1.56 -12.45 1.70
C CYS A 30 -2.99 -12.45 2.25
N GLY A 31 -3.83 -13.40 1.83
CA GLY A 31 -5.17 -13.60 2.35
C GLY A 31 -5.16 -13.94 3.84
N LEU A 32 -4.25 -14.80 4.29
CA LEU A 32 -4.07 -15.14 5.70
C LEU A 32 -3.68 -13.90 6.53
N VAL A 33 -2.72 -13.12 6.05
CA VAL A 33 -2.32 -11.86 6.71
C VAL A 33 -3.49 -10.91 6.83
N SER A 34 -4.26 -10.72 5.75
CA SER A 34 -5.45 -9.86 5.75
C SER A 34 -6.55 -10.37 6.69
N PHE A 35 -6.76 -11.68 6.75
CA PHE A 35 -7.71 -12.31 7.65
C PHE A 35 -7.31 -12.12 9.12
N LEU A 36 -6.04 -12.36 9.46
CA LEU A 36 -5.52 -12.14 10.82
C LEU A 36 -5.61 -10.66 11.23
N SER A 37 -5.34 -9.74 10.29
CA SER A 37 -5.51 -8.30 10.50
C SER A 37 -6.96 -7.94 10.82
N SER A 38 -7.91 -8.50 10.10
CA SER A 38 -9.35 -8.27 10.33
C SER A 38 -9.80 -8.87 11.66
N LEU A 39 -9.35 -10.07 12.02
CA LEU A 39 -9.63 -10.70 13.31
C LEU A 39 -9.09 -9.84 14.46
N ALA A 40 -7.85 -9.40 14.39
CA ALA A 40 -7.25 -8.55 15.42
C ALA A 40 -8.07 -7.27 15.61
N SER A 41 -8.48 -6.62 14.51
CA SER A 41 -9.29 -5.40 14.57
C SER A 41 -10.65 -5.64 15.25
N VAL A 42 -11.32 -6.76 14.98
CA VAL A 42 -12.59 -7.10 15.62
C VAL A 42 -12.41 -7.40 17.10
N PHE A 43 -11.41 -8.20 17.46
CA PHE A 43 -11.15 -8.60 18.86
C PHE A 43 -10.80 -7.40 19.75
N PHE A 44 -9.99 -6.49 19.25
CA PHE A 44 -9.48 -5.37 20.07
C PHE A 44 -10.32 -4.09 19.96
N ALA A 45 -11.27 -4.00 19.01
CA ALA A 45 -12.20 -2.88 18.92
C ALA A 45 -13.40 -2.98 19.90
N SER A 46 -13.71 -4.19 20.40
CA SER A 46 -14.86 -4.46 21.26
C SER A 46 -14.38 -4.91 22.64
N GLY A 47 -14.41 -4.07 23.66
CA GLY A 47 -14.15 -4.53 25.03
C GLY A 47 -14.03 -3.42 26.07
N LEU A 48 -14.14 -3.81 27.35
CA LEU A 48 -14.01 -2.96 28.53
C LEU A 48 -12.64 -2.23 28.66
N ILE A 49 -11.63 -2.62 27.87
CA ILE A 49 -10.29 -2.05 27.83
C ILE A 49 -10.01 -1.47 26.43
N ALA A 50 -10.98 -0.75 25.87
CA ALA A 50 -10.89 -0.24 24.48
C ALA A 50 -9.57 0.50 24.19
N ASN A 51 -9.10 1.35 25.08
CA ASN A 51 -7.88 2.13 24.86
C ASN A 51 -6.62 1.25 24.76
N LEU A 52 -6.45 0.25 25.63
CA LEU A 52 -5.35 -0.71 25.56
C LEU A 52 -5.50 -1.63 24.33
N GLY A 53 -6.73 -2.01 24.00
CA GLY A 53 -7.04 -2.79 22.80
C GLY A 53 -6.59 -2.11 21.51
N TYR A 54 -6.80 -0.81 21.38
CA TYR A 54 -6.32 -0.04 20.22
C TYR A 54 -4.80 -0.04 20.09
N ILE A 55 -4.07 0.11 21.22
CA ILE A 55 -2.61 0.08 21.21
C ILE A 55 -2.11 -1.32 20.81
N ILE A 56 -2.67 -2.37 21.40
CA ILE A 56 -2.30 -3.75 21.05
C ILE A 56 -2.60 -4.04 19.60
N ASN A 57 -3.78 -3.66 19.11
CA ASN A 57 -4.16 -3.82 17.70
C ASN A 57 -3.17 -3.08 16.79
N TYR A 58 -2.77 -1.87 17.12
CA TYR A 58 -1.79 -1.11 16.34
C TYR A 58 -0.47 -1.89 16.18
N PHE A 59 0.08 -2.45 17.25
CA PHE A 59 1.31 -3.25 17.18
C PHE A 59 1.11 -4.54 16.37
N ILE A 60 -0.04 -5.21 16.51
CA ILE A 60 -0.36 -6.40 15.71
C ILE A 60 -0.45 -6.04 14.23
N GLN A 61 -1.06 -4.92 13.87
CA GLN A 61 -1.14 -4.46 12.48
C GLN A 61 0.25 -4.19 11.89
N ILE A 62 1.15 -3.54 12.65
CA ILE A 62 2.53 -3.31 12.21
C ILE A 62 3.27 -4.63 12.02
N LEU A 63 3.09 -5.59 12.92
CA LEU A 63 3.71 -6.92 12.82
C LEU A 63 3.20 -7.67 11.57
N LEU A 64 1.91 -7.69 11.34
CA LEU A 64 1.31 -8.33 10.16
C LEU A 64 1.76 -7.66 8.85
N LEU A 65 1.87 -6.33 8.86
CA LEU A 65 2.38 -5.58 7.71
C LEU A 65 3.88 -5.86 7.47
N SER A 66 4.65 -6.13 8.53
CA SER A 66 6.06 -6.53 8.41
C SER A 66 6.20 -7.91 7.76
N VAL A 67 5.30 -8.84 8.10
CA VAL A 67 5.19 -10.13 7.43
C VAL A 67 4.85 -9.95 5.95
N LEU A 68 3.88 -9.09 5.65
CA LEU A 68 3.47 -8.78 4.29
C LEU A 68 4.62 -8.14 3.50
N ALA A 69 5.37 -7.20 4.08
CA ALA A 69 6.54 -6.58 3.48
C ALA A 69 7.59 -7.63 3.06
N LYS A 70 7.82 -8.65 3.91
CA LYS A 70 8.73 -9.75 3.58
C LYS A 70 8.22 -10.61 2.43
N ILE A 71 6.96 -10.97 2.45
CA ILE A 71 6.33 -11.73 1.36
C ILE A 71 6.47 -10.95 0.06
N MET A 72 6.13 -9.65 0.09
CA MET A 72 6.21 -8.76 -1.06
C MET A 72 7.64 -8.60 -1.58
N ASN A 73 8.62 -8.35 -0.71
CA ASN A 73 10.02 -8.24 -1.12
C ASN A 73 10.48 -9.49 -1.89
N ASN A 74 10.24 -10.67 -1.34
CA ASN A 74 10.67 -11.92 -1.96
C ASN A 74 9.96 -12.19 -3.30
N MET A 75 8.67 -11.88 -3.39
CA MET A 75 7.91 -12.04 -4.64
C MET A 75 8.32 -11.00 -5.70
N VAL A 76 8.57 -9.77 -5.29
CA VAL A 76 8.96 -8.69 -6.22
C VAL A 76 10.40 -8.87 -6.69
N VAL A 77 11.34 -9.15 -5.80
CA VAL A 77 12.77 -9.20 -6.13
C VAL A 77 13.18 -10.57 -6.67
N ALA A 78 12.75 -11.65 -6.03
CA ALA A 78 13.27 -13.01 -6.29
C ALA A 78 12.23 -13.96 -6.94
N ASN A 79 10.99 -13.55 -7.17
CA ASN A 79 9.90 -14.41 -7.68
C ASN A 79 9.70 -15.70 -6.85
N ARG A 80 9.90 -15.62 -5.54
CA ARG A 80 9.80 -16.79 -4.62
C ARG A 80 9.14 -16.39 -3.31
N ILE A 81 8.58 -17.38 -2.63
CA ILE A 81 8.02 -17.23 -1.28
C ILE A 81 9.17 -17.19 -0.25
N PRO A 82 9.02 -16.47 0.87
CA PRO A 82 10.02 -16.39 1.94
C PRO A 82 10.43 -17.79 2.44
N ASN A 83 11.72 -17.99 2.66
CA ASN A 83 12.29 -19.20 3.24
C ASN A 83 12.77 -18.93 4.68
N ARG A 84 13.39 -19.87 5.33
CA ARG A 84 13.67 -20.09 6.77
C ARG A 84 14.09 -18.89 7.67
N ASP A 85 14.58 -17.78 7.14
CA ASP A 85 15.07 -16.64 7.95
C ASP A 85 13.98 -15.58 8.26
N PHE A 86 12.75 -16.06 8.51
CA PHE A 86 11.58 -15.22 8.72
C PHE A 86 11.72 -14.26 9.91
N LYS A 87 12.35 -14.71 11.01
CA LYS A 87 12.52 -13.93 12.24
C LYS A 87 13.35 -12.65 12.00
N TYR A 88 14.52 -12.79 11.38
CA TYR A 88 15.40 -11.65 11.10
C TYR A 88 14.72 -10.57 10.25
N TYR A 89 14.03 -11.00 9.20
CA TYR A 89 13.36 -10.05 8.30
C TYR A 89 12.13 -9.38 8.93
N LEU A 90 11.46 -10.09 9.86
CA LEU A 90 10.33 -9.54 10.58
C LEU A 90 10.78 -8.42 11.51
N GLU A 91 11.84 -8.64 12.29
CA GLU A 91 12.40 -7.63 13.19
C GLU A 91 12.85 -6.38 12.43
N HIS A 92 13.52 -6.57 11.30
CA HIS A 92 14.01 -5.47 10.47
C HIS A 92 12.88 -4.63 9.86
N TYR A 93 11.91 -5.24 9.20
CA TYR A 93 10.78 -4.52 8.62
C TYR A 93 9.84 -3.95 9.69
N PHE A 94 9.74 -4.56 10.86
CA PHE A 94 8.93 -4.06 11.95
C PHE A 94 9.35 -2.65 12.38
N ILE A 95 10.62 -2.42 12.60
CA ILE A 95 11.16 -1.11 13.00
C ILE A 95 10.95 -0.08 11.87
N ASN A 96 11.27 -0.45 10.63
CA ASN A 96 11.13 0.44 9.49
C ASN A 96 9.67 0.84 9.26
N ILE A 97 8.75 -0.10 9.36
CA ILE A 97 7.31 0.15 9.22
C ILE A 97 6.79 0.97 10.39
N MET A 98 7.14 0.62 11.63
CA MET A 98 6.73 1.36 12.82
C MET A 98 7.13 2.83 12.74
N ASN A 99 8.39 3.11 12.40
CA ASN A 99 8.89 4.47 12.25
C ASN A 99 8.17 5.23 11.12
N THR A 100 7.86 4.54 10.01
CA THR A 100 7.16 5.17 8.88
C THR A 100 5.70 5.48 9.24
N PHE A 101 5.01 4.55 9.89
CA PHE A 101 3.65 4.79 10.39
C PHE A 101 3.58 5.92 11.38
N PHE A 102 4.56 6.05 12.26
CA PHE A 102 4.61 7.15 13.20
C PHE A 102 4.69 8.51 12.48
N VAL A 103 5.51 8.61 11.42
CA VAL A 103 5.59 9.83 10.61
C VAL A 103 4.27 10.10 9.87
N ILE A 104 3.67 9.08 9.26
CA ILE A 104 2.37 9.20 8.57
C ILE A 104 1.29 9.66 9.57
N TYR A 105 1.23 9.04 10.75
CA TYR A 105 0.30 9.42 11.80
C TYR A 105 0.42 10.90 12.21
N ILE A 106 1.64 11.42 12.34
CA ILE A 106 1.85 12.85 12.62
C ILE A 106 1.31 13.71 11.48
N ILE A 107 1.56 13.33 10.22
CA ILE A 107 1.04 14.05 9.04
C ILE A 107 -0.48 14.05 9.04
N GLU A 108 -1.12 12.90 9.27
CA GLU A 108 -2.58 12.78 9.37
C GLU A 108 -3.16 13.62 10.51
N LEU A 109 -2.50 13.63 11.67
CA LEU A 109 -2.92 14.41 12.83
C LEU A 109 -2.87 15.92 12.53
N ILE A 110 -1.80 16.42 11.94
CA ILE A 110 -1.68 17.81 11.49
C ILE A 110 -2.79 18.15 10.49
N TYR A 111 -3.06 17.26 9.54
CA TYR A 111 -4.12 17.46 8.57
C TYR A 111 -5.51 17.47 9.22
N GLN A 112 -5.78 16.56 10.16
CA GLN A 112 -7.05 16.53 10.88
C GLN A 112 -7.30 17.84 11.64
N PHE A 113 -6.29 18.36 12.32
CA PHE A 113 -6.37 19.67 12.96
C PHE A 113 -6.63 20.79 11.94
N ALA A 114 -5.86 20.84 10.87
CA ALA A 114 -6.03 21.85 9.83
C ALA A 114 -7.44 21.79 9.18
N SER A 115 -7.89 20.58 8.83
CA SER A 115 -9.22 20.37 8.23
C SER A 115 -10.36 20.77 9.19
N TYR A 116 -10.20 20.48 10.48
CA TYR A 116 -11.16 20.89 11.49
C TYR A 116 -11.33 22.41 11.51
N TYR A 117 -10.23 23.15 11.57
CA TYR A 117 -10.27 24.62 11.56
C TYR A 117 -10.84 25.20 10.25
N ILE A 118 -10.51 24.63 9.10
CA ILE A 118 -11.00 25.07 7.80
C ILE A 118 -12.51 24.80 7.67
N ILE A 119 -12.96 23.60 8.06
CA ILE A 119 -14.38 23.21 7.95
C ILE A 119 -15.25 23.99 8.94
N TYR A 120 -14.80 24.17 10.17
CA TYR A 120 -15.53 24.95 11.17
C TYR A 120 -15.53 26.45 10.89
N GLY A 121 -14.46 26.96 10.25
CA GLY A 121 -14.34 28.40 9.94
C GLY A 121 -15.13 28.84 8.71
N VAL A 122 -15.48 27.95 7.80
CA VAL A 122 -16.00 28.33 6.45
C VAL A 122 -17.42 27.85 6.18
N SER A 123 -18.00 26.88 6.91
CA SER A 123 -19.23 26.28 6.41
C SER A 123 -20.39 26.13 7.41
N LYS A 124 -21.58 26.64 7.00
CA LYS A 124 -22.90 26.17 7.41
C LYS A 124 -23.27 24.82 6.75
N LEU A 125 -22.33 24.08 6.20
CA LEU A 125 -22.51 22.79 5.51
C LEU A 125 -22.73 21.66 6.53
N ASP A 126 -23.51 20.66 6.12
CA ASP A 126 -23.73 19.43 6.86
C ASP A 126 -22.36 18.79 7.23
N LEU A 127 -21.98 18.96 8.49
CA LEU A 127 -20.67 18.60 9.02
C LEU A 127 -20.29 17.15 8.77
N THR A 128 -21.28 16.26 8.70
CA THR A 128 -21.06 14.82 8.49
C THR A 128 -20.60 14.52 7.07
N LYS A 129 -21.29 15.08 6.07
CA LYS A 129 -20.95 14.88 4.65
C LYS A 129 -19.62 15.53 4.27
N SER A 130 -19.38 16.76 4.77
CA SER A 130 -18.12 17.46 4.49
C SER A 130 -16.92 16.77 5.14
N ARG A 131 -17.07 16.19 6.34
CA ARG A 131 -16.04 15.41 7.01
C ARG A 131 -15.70 14.13 6.26
N ILE A 132 -16.70 13.38 5.79
CA ILE A 132 -16.48 12.15 5.01
C ILE A 132 -15.78 12.50 3.69
N LEU A 133 -16.22 13.55 3.00
CA LEU A 133 -15.58 13.99 1.76
C LEU A 133 -14.12 14.40 1.98
N SER A 134 -13.82 15.17 3.03
CA SER A 134 -12.46 15.61 3.33
C SER A 134 -11.53 14.44 3.67
N VAL A 135 -12.00 13.46 4.44
CA VAL A 135 -11.25 12.24 4.76
C VAL A 135 -11.00 11.40 3.51
N THR A 136 -12.00 11.28 2.64
CA THR A 136 -11.85 10.53 1.37
C THR A 136 -10.86 11.22 0.43
N LEU A 137 -10.93 12.54 0.30
CA LEU A 137 -9.98 13.33 -0.51
C LEU A 137 -8.55 13.21 0.05
N LEU A 138 -8.37 13.30 1.37
CA LEU A 138 -7.08 13.11 2.00
C LEU A 138 -6.49 11.75 1.65
N PHE A 139 -7.30 10.71 1.82
CA PHE A 139 -6.88 9.35 1.51
C PHE A 139 -6.42 9.19 0.05
N ILE A 140 -7.17 9.76 -0.91
CA ILE A 140 -6.78 9.74 -2.32
C ILE A 140 -5.46 10.49 -2.54
N ILE A 141 -5.31 11.65 -1.93
CA ILE A 141 -4.08 12.46 -2.03
C ILE A 141 -2.91 11.73 -1.38
N GLU A 142 -3.10 11.17 -0.20
CA GLU A 142 -2.08 10.36 0.50
C GLU A 142 -1.64 9.18 -0.34
N GLU A 143 -2.56 8.39 -0.86
CA GLU A 143 -2.24 7.24 -1.71
C GLU A 143 -1.60 7.63 -3.05
N MET A 144 -1.93 8.79 -3.59
CA MET A 144 -1.29 9.30 -4.81
C MET A 144 0.12 9.83 -4.55
N ILE A 145 0.33 10.54 -3.44
CA ILE A 145 1.59 11.23 -3.14
C ILE A 145 2.52 10.35 -2.31
N LEU A 146 2.01 9.65 -1.32
CA LEU A 146 2.78 8.79 -0.42
C LEU A 146 2.65 7.30 -0.76
N GLY A 147 1.75 6.90 -1.62
CA GLY A 147 1.39 5.50 -1.87
C GLY A 147 2.55 4.58 -2.25
N SER A 148 3.74 5.10 -2.58
CA SER A 148 4.94 4.30 -2.81
C SER A 148 5.84 4.12 -1.56
N TRP A 149 5.42 4.61 -0.39
CA TRP A 149 6.21 4.48 0.84
C TRP A 149 6.42 3.02 1.26
N PHE A 150 5.40 2.19 1.06
CA PHE A 150 5.49 0.78 1.41
C PHE A 150 6.49 0.04 0.52
N GLU A 151 6.47 0.33 -0.79
CA GLU A 151 7.46 -0.17 -1.73
C GLU A 151 8.88 0.29 -1.38
N ALA A 152 9.05 1.54 -0.95
CA ALA A 152 10.35 2.03 -0.47
C ALA A 152 10.83 1.28 0.77
N VAL A 153 9.94 0.93 1.70
CA VAL A 153 10.31 0.16 2.89
C VAL A 153 10.78 -1.23 2.52
N TYR A 154 10.02 -2.00 1.72
CA TYR A 154 10.38 -3.40 1.52
C TYR A 154 11.33 -3.64 0.33
N ILE A 155 11.51 -2.68 -0.60
CA ILE A 155 12.44 -2.82 -1.75
C ILE A 155 13.76 -2.09 -1.49
N ASP A 156 13.70 -0.84 -0.99
CA ASP A 156 14.89 0.00 -0.76
C ASP A 156 15.42 -0.13 0.68
N ASP A 157 14.68 -0.85 1.55
CA ASP A 157 15.07 -1.16 2.93
C ASP A 157 15.28 0.09 3.81
N ILE A 158 14.39 1.04 3.72
CA ILE A 158 14.43 2.31 4.44
C ILE A 158 13.12 2.52 5.21
N GLY A 159 13.20 3.22 6.34
CA GLY A 159 12.04 3.50 7.19
C GLY A 159 11.93 4.95 7.63
N GLY A 160 10.83 5.28 8.31
CA GLY A 160 10.57 6.59 8.87
C GLY A 160 10.50 7.71 7.82
N LEU A 161 11.03 8.86 8.18
CA LEU A 161 11.06 10.05 7.30
C LEU A 161 11.83 9.80 5.99
N ALA A 162 12.83 8.92 6.01
CA ALA A 162 13.59 8.56 4.81
C ALA A 162 12.71 7.84 3.78
N ALA A 163 11.83 6.93 4.20
CA ALA A 163 10.88 6.26 3.33
C ALA A 163 9.89 7.24 2.70
N ILE A 164 9.35 8.18 3.48
CA ILE A 164 8.46 9.25 3.00
C ILE A 164 9.17 10.15 1.98
N LYS A 165 10.38 10.61 2.30
CA LYS A 165 11.19 11.42 1.37
C LYS A 165 11.50 10.66 0.08
N ARG A 166 11.80 9.36 0.17
CA ARG A 166 12.02 8.50 -0.99
C ARG A 166 10.77 8.37 -1.84
N ALA A 167 9.59 8.16 -1.23
CA ALA A 167 8.31 8.09 -1.91
C ALA A 167 8.00 9.39 -2.67
N LEU A 168 8.17 10.54 -2.03
CA LEU A 168 7.96 11.84 -2.67
C LEU A 168 8.89 12.07 -3.88
N ASN A 169 10.17 11.77 -3.74
CA ASN A 169 11.14 11.90 -4.84
C ASN A 169 10.81 10.94 -5.98
N PHE A 170 10.44 9.69 -5.67
CA PHE A 170 10.03 8.70 -6.65
C PHE A 170 8.82 9.16 -7.46
N ILE A 171 7.80 9.69 -6.80
CA ILE A 171 6.58 10.19 -7.45
C ILE A 171 6.88 11.42 -8.31
N LYS A 172 7.70 12.36 -7.82
CA LYS A 172 8.12 13.53 -8.59
C LYS A 172 8.73 13.15 -9.95
N GLU A 173 9.51 12.06 -9.99
CA GLU A 173 10.15 11.58 -11.20
C GLU A 173 9.27 10.70 -12.07
N ASN A 174 8.33 9.95 -11.46
CA ASN A 174 7.58 8.88 -12.11
C ASN A 174 6.05 9.02 -11.96
N PHE A 175 5.53 10.23 -11.75
CA PHE A 175 4.11 10.48 -11.45
C PHE A 175 3.15 9.77 -12.41
N ILE A 176 3.29 10.00 -13.73
CA ILE A 176 2.36 9.45 -14.72
C ILE A 176 2.36 7.91 -14.74
N PRO A 177 3.49 7.21 -14.93
CA PRO A 177 3.49 5.75 -14.97
C PRO A 177 3.07 5.12 -13.64
N TRP A 178 3.45 5.73 -12.51
CA TRP A 178 3.06 5.25 -11.20
C TRP A 178 1.56 5.38 -10.92
N THR A 179 0.99 6.56 -11.18
CA THR A 179 -0.44 6.81 -10.97
C THR A 179 -1.29 5.84 -11.78
N LEU A 180 -0.98 5.64 -13.06
CA LEU A 180 -1.74 4.73 -13.91
C LEU A 180 -1.70 3.27 -13.41
N ILE A 181 -0.57 2.80 -12.88
CA ILE A 181 -0.44 1.46 -12.30
C ILE A 181 -1.15 1.38 -10.94
N SER A 182 -1.16 2.47 -10.17
CA SER A 182 -1.74 2.51 -8.83
C SER A 182 -3.27 2.68 -8.83
N VAL A 183 -3.87 3.27 -9.87
CA VAL A 183 -5.33 3.47 -9.94
C VAL A 183 -6.14 2.18 -9.74
N PRO A 184 -5.86 1.04 -10.39
CA PRO A 184 -6.60 -0.19 -10.15
C PRO A 184 -6.48 -0.68 -8.69
N TYR A 185 -5.30 -0.56 -8.10
CA TYR A 185 -5.08 -0.88 -6.68
C TYR A 185 -5.91 0.04 -5.77
N LEU A 186 -5.91 1.34 -6.03
CA LEU A 186 -6.67 2.34 -5.29
C LEU A 186 -8.18 2.06 -5.37
N LEU A 187 -8.69 1.74 -6.56
CA LEU A 187 -10.09 1.35 -6.76
C LEU A 187 -10.45 0.09 -5.94
N LEU A 188 -9.60 -0.93 -5.95
CA LEU A 188 -9.82 -2.13 -5.13
C LEU A 188 -9.79 -1.81 -3.63
N LYS A 189 -8.87 -0.97 -3.18
CA LYS A 189 -8.74 -0.55 -1.78
C LYS A 189 -9.99 0.22 -1.32
N THR A 190 -10.54 1.09 -2.15
CA THR A 190 -11.79 1.80 -1.85
C THR A 190 -13.00 0.86 -1.84
N LEU A 191 -13.07 -0.09 -2.78
CA LEU A 191 -14.15 -1.08 -2.85
C LEU A 191 -14.08 -2.13 -1.72
N SER A 192 -12.89 -2.42 -1.18
CA SER A 192 -12.76 -3.36 -0.04
C SER A 192 -13.39 -2.85 1.26
N GLY A 193 -13.88 -1.62 1.26
CA GLY A 193 -14.80 -1.14 2.30
C GLY A 193 -14.18 -0.29 3.39
N GLY A 194 -12.92 0.14 3.25
CA GLY A 194 -12.31 0.97 4.27
C GLY A 194 -12.91 2.38 4.35
N TYR A 195 -13.14 3.01 3.21
CA TYR A 195 -13.41 4.46 3.17
C TYR A 195 -14.83 4.83 2.70
N LEU A 196 -15.49 3.93 1.97
CA LEU A 196 -16.84 4.19 1.43
C LEU A 196 -17.96 3.48 2.20
N ASN A 197 -17.67 2.84 3.32
CA ASN A 197 -18.67 2.10 4.11
C ASN A 197 -19.87 2.96 4.57
N GLY A 198 -19.74 4.29 4.57
CA GLY A 198 -20.86 5.22 4.83
C GLY A 198 -21.69 5.57 3.59
N PHE A 199 -21.21 5.27 2.36
CA PHE A 199 -21.85 5.64 1.11
C PHE A 199 -22.33 4.46 0.26
N LEU A 200 -21.63 3.34 0.31
CA LEU A 200 -21.90 2.18 -0.54
C LEU A 200 -21.88 0.89 0.28
N SER A 201 -22.97 0.16 0.26
CA SER A 201 -23.00 -1.21 0.75
C SER A 201 -22.30 -2.11 -0.26
N VAL A 202 -21.03 -2.47 0.03
CA VAL A 202 -20.28 -3.37 -0.85
C VAL A 202 -20.75 -4.81 -0.63
N PRO A 203 -21.26 -5.50 -1.66
CA PRO A 203 -21.75 -6.87 -1.52
C PRO A 203 -20.60 -7.83 -1.19
N MET A 204 -20.92 -8.94 -0.50
CA MET A 204 -19.93 -9.90 0.01
C MET A 204 -19.04 -10.49 -1.11
N TRP A 205 -19.60 -10.79 -2.27
CA TRP A 205 -18.85 -11.30 -3.41
C TRP A 205 -17.76 -10.32 -3.90
N ALA A 206 -18.06 -9.02 -3.87
CA ALA A 206 -17.08 -8.00 -4.26
C ALA A 206 -15.93 -7.90 -3.25
N ARG A 207 -16.20 -8.09 -1.94
CA ARG A 207 -15.15 -8.16 -0.91
C ARG A 207 -14.24 -9.37 -1.10
N VAL A 208 -14.80 -10.53 -1.43
CA VAL A 208 -14.01 -11.73 -1.74
C VAL A 208 -13.15 -11.50 -2.98
N LEU A 209 -13.72 -10.95 -4.04
CA LEU A 209 -13.00 -10.66 -5.28
C LEU A 209 -11.85 -9.66 -5.04
N THR A 210 -12.11 -8.59 -4.27
CA THR A 210 -11.07 -7.61 -3.93
C THR A 210 -9.96 -8.24 -3.09
N SER A 211 -10.27 -9.13 -2.17
CA SER A 211 -9.27 -9.82 -1.34
C SER A 211 -8.32 -10.70 -2.17
N ILE A 212 -8.80 -11.28 -3.27
CA ILE A 212 -7.98 -12.08 -4.20
C ILE A 212 -7.15 -11.18 -5.14
N LEU A 213 -7.76 -10.12 -5.66
CA LEU A 213 -7.11 -9.23 -6.64
C LEU A 213 -6.10 -8.27 -6.00
N MET A 214 -6.34 -7.85 -4.76
CA MET A 214 -5.48 -6.88 -4.07
C MET A 214 -4.00 -7.30 -4.02
N PRO A 215 -3.63 -8.53 -3.60
CA PRO A 215 -2.25 -9.00 -3.63
C PRO A 215 -1.63 -8.96 -5.04
N VAL A 216 -2.40 -9.26 -6.08
CA VAL A 216 -1.94 -9.23 -7.47
C VAL A 216 -1.56 -7.80 -7.87
N PHE A 217 -2.41 -6.81 -7.56
CA PHE A 217 -2.11 -5.42 -7.86
C PHE A 217 -1.00 -4.83 -6.98
N MET A 218 -0.88 -5.28 -5.73
CA MET A 218 0.28 -4.95 -4.89
C MET A 218 1.58 -5.48 -5.52
N LEU A 219 1.58 -6.71 -6.02
CA LEU A 219 2.73 -7.30 -6.70
C LEU A 219 3.07 -6.52 -7.99
N LEU A 220 2.05 -6.15 -8.78
CA LEU A 220 2.23 -5.33 -9.98
C LEU A 220 2.87 -3.98 -9.66
N ARG A 221 2.40 -3.30 -8.60
CA ARG A 221 2.98 -2.05 -8.10
C ARG A 221 4.44 -2.24 -7.69
N GLY A 222 4.73 -3.29 -6.92
CA GLY A 222 6.11 -3.60 -6.50
C GLY A 222 7.05 -3.82 -7.68
N LYS A 223 6.63 -4.58 -8.71
CA LYS A 223 7.41 -4.79 -9.95
C LYS A 223 7.64 -3.47 -10.70
N ALA A 224 6.60 -2.64 -10.81
CA ALA A 224 6.70 -1.33 -11.43
C ALA A 224 7.64 -0.39 -10.65
N TYR A 225 7.52 -0.37 -9.33
CA TYR A 225 8.43 0.41 -8.47
C TYR A 225 9.88 -0.03 -8.66
N LEU A 226 10.15 -1.33 -8.62
CA LEU A 226 11.49 -1.89 -8.82
C LEU A 226 12.08 -1.48 -10.19
N LEU A 227 11.26 -1.56 -11.26
CA LEU A 227 11.68 -1.15 -12.60
C LEU A 227 11.95 0.35 -12.68
N LEU A 228 11.05 1.18 -12.16
CA LEU A 228 11.13 2.64 -12.23
C LEU A 228 12.25 3.21 -11.34
N SER A 229 12.44 2.66 -10.13
CA SER A 229 13.47 3.13 -9.19
C SER A 229 14.88 2.76 -9.59
N ARG A 230 15.06 1.63 -10.31
CA ARG A 230 16.38 1.12 -10.74
C ARG A 230 16.76 1.48 -12.17
N SER A 231 15.86 2.13 -12.92
CA SER A 231 16.12 2.49 -14.31
C SER A 231 15.69 3.92 -14.62
N THR A 232 16.61 4.69 -15.22
CA THR A 232 16.28 6.00 -15.81
C THR A 232 15.51 5.81 -17.12
N LYS A 233 14.79 6.85 -17.57
CA LYS A 233 14.11 6.84 -18.88
C LYS A 233 15.06 6.48 -20.02
N ARG A 234 16.30 6.96 -19.97
CA ARG A 234 17.34 6.64 -20.98
C ARG A 234 17.69 5.15 -20.96
N LYS A 235 17.91 4.56 -19.76
CA LYS A 235 18.22 3.14 -19.61
C LYS A 235 17.06 2.26 -20.13
N ARG A 236 15.80 2.64 -19.83
CA ARG A 236 14.63 1.91 -20.34
C ARG A 236 14.52 1.96 -21.86
N LYS A 237 14.90 3.09 -22.50
CA LYS A 237 14.95 3.18 -23.96
C LYS A 237 15.93 2.17 -24.56
N PHE A 238 17.11 2.02 -23.99
CA PHE A 238 18.05 0.98 -24.41
C PHE A 238 17.49 -0.43 -24.22
N MET A 239 16.88 -0.71 -23.06
CA MET A 239 16.26 -2.02 -22.83
C MET A 239 15.19 -2.37 -23.87
N MET A 240 14.38 -1.38 -24.30
CA MET A 240 13.39 -1.58 -25.38
C MET A 240 14.00 -1.94 -26.73
N GLU A 241 15.18 -1.40 -27.03
CA GLU A 241 15.88 -1.66 -28.29
C GLU A 241 16.50 -3.07 -28.35
N TYR A 242 16.83 -3.65 -27.20
CA TYR A 242 17.42 -4.99 -27.09
C TYR A 242 16.39 -6.13 -26.88
N GLU A 243 15.18 -5.82 -26.41
CA GLU A 243 14.11 -6.82 -26.18
C GLU A 243 13.18 -7.00 -27.41
N ASN A 244 13.33 -6.18 -28.49
CA ASN A 244 12.67 -6.33 -29.76
C ASN A 244 13.58 -7.04 -30.77
#